data_110fcddd2a1453c891bf13f997ba8c19
#
_entry.id   110fcddd2a1453c891bf13f997ba8c19
#
_cell.length_a   1.000
_cell.length_b   1.000
_cell.length_c   1.000
_cell.angle_alpha   90.00
_cell.angle_beta   90.00
_cell.angle_gamma   90.00
#
_symmetry.space_group_name_H-M   'P 1'
#
loop_
_entity.id
_entity.type
_entity.pdbx_description
1 polymer ?
#
loop_
_entity_poly.entity_id
_entity_poly.type
_entity_poly.pdbx_seq_one_letter_code
_entity_poly.pdbx_strand_id
1 'polypeptide(L)'
;LGDVYKRQVAGEHMAKMNPREGHHLGFAAHHSFYTDVAEIAEVSVENGKIRVHKVTCVLDCGQAVNPDIVRSQIEGGVIYGLTATLYGGLNLERGAIKESNFHDYPMLRMNESPEIEVVIIDSGTKPTGVGEPGLPPIAPAVANAVYKATGQRLRSLPLQLV
;
A
#
# COMPACT_ATOMS: atom_id res chain seq x y z
N LEU A 1 6.54 21.20 8.12
CA LEU A 1 5.71 21.81 7.05
C LEU A 1 5.53 20.85 5.86
N GLY A 2 6.56 20.10 5.43
CA GLY A 2 6.47 19.16 4.32
C GLY A 2 5.43 18.05 4.51
N ASP A 3 5.37 17.42 5.68
CA ASP A 3 4.44 16.32 6.00
C ASP A 3 2.95 16.74 5.92
N VAL A 4 2.64 17.98 6.32
CA VAL A 4 1.27 18.52 6.26
C VAL A 4 0.82 18.73 4.81
N TYR A 5 1.68 19.30 3.97
CA TYR A 5 1.34 19.54 2.56
C TYR A 5 1.06 18.23 1.78
N LYS A 6 1.85 17.21 2.04
CA LYS A 6 1.71 15.91 1.37
C LYS A 6 0.46 15.16 1.78
N ARG A 7 0.12 15.20 3.08
CA ARG A 7 -1.17 14.71 3.58
C ARG A 7 -2.34 15.48 2.98
N GLN A 8 -2.19 16.80 2.78
CA GLN A 8 -3.19 17.63 2.13
C GLN A 8 -3.39 17.20 0.67
N VAL A 9 -2.32 17.07 -0.12
CA VAL A 9 -2.41 16.63 -1.53
C VAL A 9 -3.06 15.25 -1.64
N ALA A 10 -2.66 14.30 -0.80
CA ALA A 10 -3.30 12.99 -0.76
C ALA A 10 -4.79 13.07 -0.32
N GLY A 11 -5.11 13.95 0.65
CA GLY A 11 -6.48 14.22 1.06
C GLY A 11 -7.33 14.82 -0.06
N GLU A 12 -6.78 15.74 -0.85
CA GLU A 12 -7.43 16.32 -2.02
C GLU A 12 -7.67 15.28 -3.13
N HIS A 13 -6.71 14.38 -3.36
CA HIS A 13 -6.90 13.23 -4.25
C HIS A 13 -8.01 12.34 -3.73
N MET A 14 -7.97 11.96 -2.46
CA MET A 14 -9.00 11.12 -1.85
C MET A 14 -10.39 11.74 -1.91
N ALA A 15 -10.51 13.05 -1.71
CA ALA A 15 -11.78 13.77 -1.79
C ALA A 15 -12.41 13.79 -3.20
N LYS A 16 -11.59 13.63 -4.23
CA LYS A 16 -12.03 13.55 -5.63
C LYS A 16 -12.32 12.12 -6.09
N MET A 17 -11.91 11.12 -5.31
CA MET A 17 -12.17 9.72 -5.65
C MET A 17 -13.63 9.37 -5.36
N ASN A 18 -14.27 8.78 -6.37
CA ASN A 18 -15.62 8.20 -6.26
C ASN A 18 -15.48 6.68 -6.35
N PRO A 19 -15.29 5.98 -5.22
CA PRO A 19 -15.19 4.52 -5.24
C PRO A 19 -16.49 3.92 -5.76
N ARG A 20 -16.40 2.76 -6.40
CA ARG A 20 -17.58 2.01 -6.84
C ARG A 20 -18.44 1.60 -5.65
N GLU A 21 -19.71 1.30 -5.90
CA GLU A 21 -20.58 0.75 -4.87
C GLU A 21 -19.96 -0.52 -4.24
N GLY A 22 -19.96 -0.62 -2.93
CA GLY A 22 -19.30 -1.69 -2.18
C GLY A 22 -17.79 -1.56 -2.02
N HIS A 23 -17.16 -0.52 -2.60
CA HIS A 23 -15.74 -0.23 -2.41
C HIS A 23 -15.52 0.84 -1.34
N HIS A 24 -14.44 0.71 -0.60
CA HIS A 24 -14.10 1.60 0.52
C HIS A 24 -12.66 2.09 0.40
N LEU A 25 -12.44 3.36 0.75
CA LEU A 25 -11.11 3.97 0.72
C LEU A 25 -10.47 3.96 2.10
N GLY A 26 -9.21 3.54 2.16
CA GLY A 26 -8.36 3.67 3.34
C GLY A 26 -7.09 4.46 3.02
N PHE A 27 -6.62 5.22 4.00
CA PHE A 27 -5.47 6.12 3.88
C PHE A 27 -4.41 5.76 4.91
N ALA A 28 -3.14 5.84 4.49
CA ALA A 28 -1.99 5.85 5.39
C ALA A 28 -0.86 6.70 4.80
N ALA A 29 0.02 7.19 5.67
CA ALA A 29 1.20 7.95 5.27
C ALA A 29 2.42 7.48 6.06
N HIS A 30 3.60 7.56 5.43
CA HIS A 30 4.87 7.12 5.99
C HIS A 30 6.00 8.04 5.55
N HIS A 31 7.01 8.19 6.40
CA HIS A 31 8.26 8.88 6.09
C HIS A 31 9.42 7.91 6.27
N SER A 32 10.19 7.70 5.23
CA SER A 32 11.42 6.91 5.26
C SER A 32 12.40 7.35 4.18
N PHE A 33 13.70 7.17 4.43
CA PHE A 33 14.76 7.56 3.49
C PHE A 33 14.68 9.02 3.02
N TYR A 34 14.18 9.92 3.88
CA TYR A 34 13.89 11.33 3.61
C TYR A 34 12.82 11.54 2.53
N THR A 35 12.08 10.52 2.18
CA THR A 35 10.94 10.55 1.25
C THR A 35 9.65 10.42 2.05
N ASP A 36 8.67 11.24 1.70
CA ASP A 36 7.32 11.15 2.26
C ASP A 36 6.39 10.49 1.24
N VAL A 37 5.62 9.53 1.72
CA VAL A 37 4.66 8.78 0.92
C VAL A 37 3.31 8.75 1.61
N ALA A 38 2.25 8.93 0.85
CA ALA A 38 0.88 8.73 1.29
C ALA A 38 0.16 7.80 0.30
N GLU A 39 -0.54 6.80 0.82
CA GLU A 39 -1.28 5.85 -0.01
C GLU A 39 -2.75 5.83 0.32
N ILE A 40 -3.56 5.73 -0.73
CA ILE A 40 -5.00 5.55 -0.69
C ILE A 40 -5.30 4.21 -1.34
N ALA A 41 -5.78 3.25 -0.57
CA ALA A 41 -6.20 1.95 -1.06
C ALA A 41 -7.72 1.90 -1.25
N GLU A 42 -8.18 1.50 -2.44
CA GLU A 42 -9.58 1.19 -2.73
C GLU A 42 -9.79 -0.33 -2.61
N VAL A 43 -10.67 -0.73 -1.70
CA VAL A 43 -10.84 -2.12 -1.28
C VAL A 43 -12.32 -2.49 -1.28
N SER A 44 -12.65 -3.70 -1.73
CA SER A 44 -13.92 -4.38 -1.41
C SER A 44 -13.69 -5.59 -0.50
N VAL A 45 -14.75 -5.98 0.19
CA VAL A 45 -14.80 -7.21 1.00
C VAL A 45 -15.98 -8.04 0.56
N GLU A 46 -15.70 -9.18 -0.03
CA GLU A 46 -16.74 -10.09 -0.55
C GLU A 46 -16.50 -11.52 -0.05
N ASN A 47 -17.50 -12.11 0.55
CA ASN A 47 -17.41 -13.48 1.11
C ASN A 47 -16.21 -13.68 2.06
N GLY A 48 -15.91 -12.67 2.88
CA GLY A 48 -14.78 -12.69 3.80
C GLY A 48 -13.39 -12.51 3.15
N LYS A 49 -13.34 -12.23 1.85
CA LYS A 49 -12.07 -11.98 1.12
C LYS A 49 -11.87 -10.49 0.88
N ILE A 50 -10.66 -10.03 1.15
CA ILE A 50 -10.23 -8.66 0.89
C ILE A 50 -9.73 -8.61 -0.56
N ARG A 51 -10.25 -7.66 -1.35
CA ARG A 51 -9.77 -7.36 -2.69
C ARG A 51 -9.32 -5.91 -2.76
N VAL A 52 -8.07 -5.68 -3.14
CA VAL A 52 -7.54 -4.34 -3.43
C VAL A 52 -7.70 -4.08 -4.92
N HIS A 53 -8.39 -3.01 -5.30
CA HIS A 53 -8.71 -2.68 -6.69
C HIS A 53 -7.79 -1.60 -7.26
N LYS A 54 -7.51 -0.59 -6.44
CA LYS A 54 -6.65 0.54 -6.82
C LYS A 54 -5.83 1.01 -5.62
N VAL A 55 -4.61 1.46 -5.90
CA VAL A 55 -3.76 2.17 -4.95
C VAL A 55 -3.30 3.46 -5.62
N THR A 56 -3.63 4.60 -5.01
CA THR A 56 -3.06 5.90 -5.41
C THR A 56 -1.97 6.25 -4.42
N CYS A 57 -0.75 6.35 -4.90
CA CYS A 57 0.44 6.67 -4.12
C CYS A 57 0.91 8.09 -4.46
N VAL A 58 0.91 8.98 -3.47
CA VAL A 58 1.41 10.34 -3.57
C VAL A 58 2.74 10.41 -2.84
N LEU A 59 3.83 10.77 -3.54
CA LEU A 59 5.14 10.85 -2.92
C LEU A 59 5.87 12.15 -3.24
N ASP A 60 6.70 12.57 -2.32
CA ASP A 60 7.71 13.60 -2.50
C ASP A 60 9.09 13.02 -2.18
N CYS A 61 9.87 12.82 -3.21
CA CYS A 61 11.25 12.36 -3.13
C CYS A 61 12.26 13.47 -3.51
N GLY A 62 11.84 14.74 -3.43
CA GLY A 62 12.60 15.83 -4.00
C GLY A 62 12.57 15.77 -5.54
N GLN A 63 13.62 16.26 -6.18
CA GLN A 63 13.74 16.19 -7.62
C GLN A 63 13.80 14.74 -8.12
N ALA A 64 12.80 14.31 -8.87
CA ALA A 64 12.79 12.99 -9.51
C ALA A 64 13.70 13.02 -10.74
N VAL A 65 14.90 12.45 -10.63
CA VAL A 65 15.89 12.41 -11.73
C VAL A 65 15.36 11.60 -12.92
N ASN A 66 14.67 10.52 -12.65
CA ASN A 66 13.96 9.72 -13.65
C ASN A 66 12.58 9.33 -13.10
N PRO A 67 11.52 10.04 -13.48
CA PRO A 67 10.17 9.79 -12.95
C PRO A 67 9.65 8.38 -13.24
N ASP A 68 10.02 7.75 -14.35
CA ASP A 68 9.55 6.41 -14.70
C ASP A 68 10.20 5.34 -13.81
N ILE A 69 11.48 5.51 -13.47
CA ILE A 69 12.14 4.63 -12.48
C ILE A 69 11.52 4.83 -11.10
N VAL A 70 11.23 6.08 -10.71
CA VAL A 70 10.53 6.35 -9.42
C VAL A 70 9.18 5.63 -9.38
N ARG A 71 8.36 5.73 -10.44
CA ARG A 71 7.07 5.02 -10.53
C ARG A 71 7.25 3.52 -10.40
N SER A 72 8.18 2.92 -11.16
CA SER A 72 8.44 1.48 -11.13
C SER A 72 8.85 0.99 -9.74
N GLN A 73 9.63 1.76 -9.00
CA GLN A 73 10.02 1.42 -7.62
C GLN A 73 8.82 1.45 -6.67
N ILE A 74 7.97 2.48 -6.77
CA ILE A 74 6.78 2.57 -5.94
C ILE A 74 5.79 1.45 -6.28
N GLU A 75 5.52 1.19 -7.55
CA GLU A 75 4.65 0.08 -7.99
C GLU A 75 5.15 -1.26 -7.45
N GLY A 76 6.45 -1.53 -7.57
CA GLY A 76 7.09 -2.73 -7.03
C GLY A 76 6.96 -2.82 -5.50
N GLY A 77 7.18 -1.71 -4.79
CA GLY A 77 7.04 -1.62 -3.33
C GLY A 77 5.61 -1.92 -2.87
N VAL A 78 4.61 -1.35 -3.54
CA VAL A 78 3.18 -1.61 -3.27
C VAL A 78 2.84 -3.09 -3.47
N ILE A 79 3.23 -3.69 -4.58
CA ILE A 79 2.97 -5.11 -4.87
C ILE A 79 3.63 -6.03 -3.84
N TYR A 80 4.88 -5.72 -3.48
CA TYR A 80 5.60 -6.47 -2.44
C TYR A 80 4.91 -6.33 -1.08
N GLY A 81 4.54 -5.12 -0.70
CA GLY A 81 3.82 -4.84 0.55
C GLY A 81 2.43 -5.49 0.60
N LEU A 82 1.70 -5.56 -0.53
CA LEU A 82 0.42 -6.26 -0.62
C LEU A 82 0.57 -7.77 -0.43
N THR A 83 1.66 -8.37 -0.91
CA THR A 83 1.96 -9.78 -0.63
C THR A 83 2.06 -10.03 0.88
N ALA A 84 2.83 -9.21 1.60
CA ALA A 84 2.92 -9.31 3.05
C ALA A 84 1.59 -9.02 3.75
N THR A 85 0.82 -8.06 3.23
CA THR A 85 -0.46 -7.63 3.80
C THR A 85 -1.53 -8.72 3.73
N LEU A 86 -1.61 -9.45 2.62
CA LEU A 86 -2.72 -10.37 2.33
C LEU A 86 -2.34 -11.84 2.51
N TYR A 87 -1.06 -12.20 2.35
CA TYR A 87 -0.63 -13.59 2.27
C TYR A 87 0.54 -13.94 3.18
N GLY A 88 1.42 -12.97 3.48
CA GLY A 88 2.72 -13.19 4.12
C GLY A 88 2.64 -13.71 5.55
N GLY A 89 2.47 -15.00 5.72
CA GLY A 89 2.50 -15.68 7.02
C GLY A 89 3.47 -16.87 7.00
N LEU A 90 4.27 -17.01 8.05
CA LEU A 90 5.15 -18.15 8.27
C LEU A 90 4.76 -18.84 9.57
N ASN A 91 4.70 -20.16 9.54
CA ASN A 91 4.41 -20.99 10.70
C ASN A 91 5.69 -21.61 11.25
N LEU A 92 5.93 -21.41 12.54
CA LEU A 92 7.07 -21.98 13.23
C LEU A 92 6.63 -23.26 13.96
N GLU A 93 7.16 -24.41 13.55
CA GLU A 93 6.93 -25.70 14.18
C GLU A 93 8.25 -26.30 14.64
N ARG A 94 8.37 -26.59 15.94
CA ARG A 94 9.55 -27.25 16.59
C ARG A 94 10.88 -26.55 16.23
N GLY A 95 10.88 -25.22 16.11
CA GLY A 95 12.08 -24.43 15.79
C GLY A 95 12.43 -24.34 14.31
N ALA A 96 11.60 -24.87 13.42
CA ALA A 96 11.76 -24.78 11.96
C ALA A 96 10.55 -24.09 11.31
N ILE A 97 10.77 -23.37 10.23
CA ILE A 97 9.71 -22.81 9.39
C ILE A 97 9.06 -23.96 8.61
N LYS A 98 7.73 -24.01 8.63
CA LYS A 98 6.94 -25.06 7.95
C LYS A 98 6.90 -24.85 6.44
N GLU A 99 6.71 -23.62 6.01
CA GLU A 99 6.67 -23.25 4.61
C GLU A 99 8.06 -23.46 3.99
N SER A 100 8.11 -24.17 2.87
CA SER A 100 9.37 -24.64 2.27
C SER A 100 9.68 -24.01 0.92
N ASN A 101 8.66 -23.58 0.16
CA ASN A 101 8.83 -23.05 -1.19
C ASN A 101 7.58 -22.29 -1.65
N PHE A 102 7.57 -21.82 -2.91
CA PHE A 102 6.48 -21.05 -3.53
C PHE A 102 5.14 -21.80 -3.64
N HIS A 103 5.10 -23.11 -3.43
CA HIS A 103 3.85 -23.89 -3.45
C HIS A 103 3.06 -23.78 -2.14
N ASP A 104 3.73 -23.51 -1.02
CA ASP A 104 3.15 -23.41 0.33
C ASP A 104 3.34 -22.02 0.96
N TYR A 105 4.05 -21.10 0.28
CA TYR A 105 4.14 -19.68 0.62
C TYR A 105 3.47 -18.85 -0.49
N PRO A 106 2.18 -18.49 -0.33
CA PRO A 106 1.45 -17.76 -1.36
C PRO A 106 1.94 -16.32 -1.49
N MET A 107 1.96 -15.83 -2.73
CA MET A 107 2.32 -14.47 -3.09
C MET A 107 1.21 -13.86 -3.97
N LEU A 108 1.09 -12.54 -3.95
CA LEU A 108 0.18 -11.82 -4.84
C LEU A 108 0.45 -12.19 -6.30
N ARG A 109 -0.59 -12.55 -7.05
CA ARG A 109 -0.51 -12.92 -8.47
C ARG A 109 -0.91 -11.76 -9.37
N MET A 110 -0.51 -11.79 -10.64
CA MET A 110 -0.81 -10.72 -11.61
C MET A 110 -2.30 -10.38 -11.72
N ASN A 111 -3.15 -11.40 -11.68
CA ASN A 111 -4.62 -11.21 -11.73
C ASN A 111 -5.22 -10.63 -10.45
N GLU A 112 -4.43 -10.54 -9.38
CA GLU A 112 -4.81 -9.96 -8.09
C GLU A 112 -4.21 -8.56 -7.89
N SER A 113 -3.24 -8.19 -8.73
CA SER A 113 -2.58 -6.89 -8.64
C SER A 113 -3.57 -5.76 -8.91
N PRO A 114 -3.61 -4.73 -8.06
CA PRO A 114 -4.45 -3.56 -8.26
C PRO A 114 -3.92 -2.68 -9.40
N GLU A 115 -4.76 -1.76 -9.87
CA GLU A 115 -4.27 -0.57 -10.58
C GLU A 115 -3.46 0.29 -9.61
N ILE A 116 -2.26 0.72 -10.02
CA ILE A 116 -1.42 1.60 -9.20
C ILE A 116 -1.21 2.92 -9.94
N GLU A 117 -1.60 3.99 -9.28
CA GLU A 117 -1.40 5.37 -9.75
C GLU A 117 -0.35 6.05 -8.87
N VAL A 118 0.71 6.57 -9.48
CA VAL A 118 1.80 7.23 -8.77
C VAL A 118 1.84 8.71 -9.13
N VAL A 119 1.62 9.56 -8.12
CA VAL A 119 1.68 11.02 -8.20
C VAL A 119 2.97 11.49 -7.55
N ILE A 120 3.88 12.01 -8.34
CA ILE A 120 5.16 12.56 -7.85
C ILE A 120 5.00 14.06 -7.64
N ILE A 121 5.28 14.52 -6.42
CA ILE A 121 5.33 15.95 -6.07
C ILE A 121 6.76 16.44 -6.33
N ASP A 122 6.91 17.48 -7.13
CA ASP A 122 8.19 18.16 -7.28
C ASP A 122 8.30 19.29 -6.24
N SER A 123 9.00 19.02 -5.15
CA SER A 123 9.28 20.03 -4.11
C SER A 123 10.52 20.87 -4.39
N GLY A 124 11.25 20.59 -5.47
CA GLY A 124 12.50 21.28 -5.80
C GLY A 124 13.65 21.01 -4.82
N THR A 125 13.49 20.08 -3.90
CA THR A 125 14.53 19.68 -2.95
C THR A 125 15.50 18.65 -3.58
N LYS A 126 16.60 18.35 -2.89
CA LYS A 126 17.55 17.33 -3.36
C LYS A 126 16.86 15.95 -3.46
N PRO A 127 17.25 15.09 -4.43
CA PRO A 127 16.75 13.74 -4.55
C PRO A 127 16.93 12.93 -3.26
N THR A 128 15.93 12.13 -2.91
CA THR A 128 15.93 11.26 -1.73
C THR A 128 15.64 9.81 -2.13
N GLY A 129 15.65 8.86 -1.18
CA GLY A 129 15.53 7.44 -1.46
C GLY A 129 14.11 7.03 -1.87
N VAL A 130 13.98 6.28 -2.97
CA VAL A 130 12.67 5.82 -3.50
C VAL A 130 12.53 4.30 -3.60
N GLY A 131 13.55 3.54 -3.17
CA GLY A 131 13.55 2.08 -3.33
C GLY A 131 12.46 1.35 -2.55
N GLU A 132 12.14 1.82 -1.34
CA GLU A 132 11.24 1.12 -0.41
C GLU A 132 10.07 1.96 0.13
N PRO A 133 10.00 3.30 0.00
CA PRO A 133 8.98 4.09 0.69
C PRO A 133 7.53 3.72 0.35
N GLY A 134 7.26 3.12 -0.81
CA GLY A 134 5.95 2.63 -1.21
C GLY A 134 5.51 1.33 -0.53
N LEU A 135 6.35 0.71 0.32
CA LEU A 135 6.00 -0.55 0.99
C LEU A 135 5.28 -0.34 2.33
N PRO A 136 5.80 0.50 3.27
CA PRO A 136 5.26 0.55 4.63
C PRO A 136 3.81 1.05 4.73
N PRO A 137 3.32 2.02 3.95
CA PRO A 137 1.97 2.55 4.11
C PRO A 137 0.86 1.66 3.56
N ILE A 138 1.15 0.65 2.70
CA ILE A 138 0.08 -0.12 2.05
C ILE A 138 -0.73 -0.97 3.02
N ALA A 139 -0.10 -1.66 3.97
CA ALA A 139 -0.81 -2.50 4.93
C ALA A 139 -1.79 -1.70 5.80
N PRO A 140 -1.40 -0.58 6.44
CA PRO A 140 -2.32 0.25 7.19
C PRO A 140 -3.38 0.95 6.31
N ALA A 141 -3.08 1.31 5.05
CA ALA A 141 -4.08 1.85 4.13
C ALA A 141 -5.18 0.81 3.85
N VAL A 142 -4.79 -0.43 3.51
CA VAL A 142 -5.73 -1.54 3.30
C VAL A 142 -6.53 -1.84 4.59
N ALA A 143 -5.87 -1.94 5.73
CA ALA A 143 -6.55 -2.19 7.02
C ALA A 143 -7.58 -1.11 7.36
N ASN A 144 -7.29 0.16 7.07
CA ASN A 144 -8.23 1.26 7.26
C ASN A 144 -9.43 1.20 6.29
N ALA A 145 -9.22 0.76 5.03
CA ALA A 145 -10.31 0.52 4.09
C ALA A 145 -11.20 -0.65 4.54
N VAL A 146 -10.60 -1.76 4.97
CA VAL A 146 -11.32 -2.93 5.52
C VAL A 146 -12.15 -2.54 6.75
N TYR A 147 -11.60 -1.71 7.63
CA TYR A 147 -12.37 -1.20 8.77
C TYR A 147 -13.61 -0.42 8.35
N LYS A 148 -13.50 0.43 7.32
CA LYS A 148 -14.67 1.15 6.79
C LYS A 148 -15.70 0.21 6.17
N ALA A 149 -15.24 -0.88 5.53
CA ALA A 149 -16.12 -1.86 4.90
C ALA A 149 -16.86 -2.73 5.92
N THR A 150 -16.21 -3.11 7.03
CA THR A 150 -16.67 -4.19 7.91
C THR A 150 -16.87 -3.79 9.37
N GLY A 151 -16.29 -2.67 9.80
CA GLY A 151 -16.20 -2.28 11.21
C GLY A 151 -15.14 -3.05 12.02
N GLN A 152 -14.45 -4.03 11.42
CA GLN A 152 -13.42 -4.84 12.09
C GLN A 152 -12.05 -4.15 12.02
N ARG A 153 -11.39 -3.97 13.17
CA ARG A 153 -10.03 -3.43 13.28
C ARG A 153 -9.01 -4.56 13.23
N LEU A 154 -8.48 -4.83 12.04
CA LEU A 154 -7.39 -5.79 11.85
C LEU A 154 -6.05 -5.15 12.27
N ARG A 155 -5.26 -5.86 13.10
CA ARG A 155 -3.99 -5.36 13.65
C ARG A 155 -2.84 -6.37 13.56
N SER A 156 -3.06 -7.46 12.85
CA SER A 156 -2.07 -8.51 12.58
C SER A 156 -1.99 -8.78 11.10
N LEU A 157 -0.81 -9.12 10.61
CA LEU A 157 -0.57 -9.55 9.24
C LEU A 157 -0.36 -11.06 9.20
N PRO A 158 -0.79 -11.71 8.11
CA PRO A 158 -1.64 -11.19 7.04
C PRO A 158 -3.03 -10.79 7.55
N LEU A 159 -3.67 -9.82 6.87
CA LEU A 159 -5.01 -9.36 7.24
C LEU A 159 -6.04 -10.47 6.99
N GLN A 160 -6.72 -10.92 8.04
CA GLN A 160 -7.75 -11.95 7.97
C GLN A 160 -9.01 -11.47 8.69
N LEU A 161 -10.15 -11.60 8.02
CA LEU A 161 -11.47 -11.35 8.61
C LEU A 161 -11.90 -12.58 9.39
N VAL A 162 -12.46 -12.35 10.56
CA VAL A 162 -12.98 -13.39 11.47
C VAL A 162 -14.49 -13.51 11.29
#